data_977f37a54be8f20c77878dd527919c84
#
_entry.id   977f37a54be8f20c77878dd527919c84
#
_cell.length_a   1.000
_cell.length_b   1.000
_cell.length_c   1.000
_cell.angle_alpha   90.00
_cell.angle_beta   90.00
_cell.angle_gamma   90.00
#
_symmetry.space_group_name_H-M   'P 1'
#
loop_
_entity.id
_entity.type
_entity.pdbx_description
1 polymer ?
#
loop_
_entity_poly.entity_id
_entity_poly.type
_entity_poly.pdbx_seq_one_letter_code
_entity_poly.pdbx_strand_id
1 'polypeptide(L)'
;SDVYKRQDINEGADIVMVKPAMPYLDVIQLIKKEFKVPTFAYQVSGEFSMLKNAINHGWLDKEVMLESLISIKRAGADAILSYAAKEISKEIKKI
;
A
#
# COMPACT_ATOMS: atom_id res chain seq x y z
N SER A 1 11.87 9.81 0.17
CA SER A 1 12.83 8.84 -0.35
C SER A 1 13.37 7.94 0.74
N ASP A 2 14.10 6.93 0.37
CA ASP A 2 14.71 5.97 1.28
C ASP A 2 15.61 6.62 2.31
N VAL A 3 16.32 7.67 1.92
CA VAL A 3 17.26 8.37 2.81
C VAL A 3 16.52 8.99 3.98
N TYR A 4 15.40 9.64 3.71
CA TYR A 4 14.58 10.25 4.77
C TYR A 4 13.96 9.20 5.67
N LYS A 5 13.45 8.12 5.09
CA LYS A 5 12.84 7.03 5.88
C LYS A 5 13.85 6.39 6.81
N ARG A 6 15.05 6.13 6.30
CA ARG A 6 16.12 5.54 7.09
C ARG A 6 16.53 6.45 8.25
N GLN A 7 16.62 7.75 7.98
CA GLN A 7 16.97 8.72 9.00
C GLN A 7 15.91 8.80 10.09
N ASP A 8 14.63 8.82 9.71
CA ASP A 8 13.53 8.87 10.66
C ASP A 8 13.54 7.67 11.61
N ILE A 9 13.80 6.48 11.07
CA ILE A 9 13.87 5.26 11.88
C ILE A 9 15.06 5.32 12.85
N ASN A 10 16.19 5.78 12.37
CA ASN A 10 17.38 5.92 13.21
C ASN A 10 17.18 6.95 14.32
N GLU A 11 16.31 7.91 14.12
CA GLU A 11 15.97 8.91 15.13
C GLU A 11 14.88 8.45 16.09
N GLY A 12 14.44 7.19 15.98
CA GLY A 12 13.51 6.59 16.91
C GLY A 12 12.06 6.58 16.48
N ALA A 13 11.80 6.70 15.18
CA ALA A 13 10.43 6.58 14.67
C ALA A 13 9.87 5.19 14.98
N ASP A 14 8.68 5.13 15.57
CA ASP A 14 8.03 3.87 15.93
C ASP A 14 7.28 3.24 14.77
N ILE A 15 6.80 4.06 13.83
CA ILE A 15 6.00 3.63 12.68
C ILE A 15 6.48 4.37 11.45
N VAL A 16 6.57 3.66 10.32
CA VAL A 16 6.92 4.27 9.04
C VAL A 16 5.74 4.14 8.10
N MET A 17 5.39 5.22 7.41
CA MET A 17 4.36 5.20 6.38
C MET A 17 4.99 5.44 5.01
N VAL A 18 4.66 4.57 4.06
CA VAL A 18 5.09 4.71 2.66
C VAL A 18 3.90 5.16 1.82
N LYS A 19 4.07 6.24 1.10
CA LYS A 19 3.06 6.78 0.20
C LYS A 19 3.71 7.50 -0.98
N PRO A 20 3.19 7.34 -2.19
CA PRO A 20 2.14 6.39 -2.58
C PRO A 20 2.66 4.96 -2.49
N ALA A 21 1.76 4.01 -2.23
CA ALA A 21 2.18 2.64 -1.92
C ALA A 21 2.62 1.85 -3.15
N MET A 22 1.83 1.86 -4.21
CA MET A 22 2.09 0.98 -5.36
C MET A 22 3.41 1.24 -6.08
N PRO A 23 3.83 2.49 -6.31
CA PRO A 23 5.13 2.73 -6.94
C PRO A 23 6.33 2.39 -6.06
N TYR A 24 6.11 2.15 -4.78
CA TYR A 24 7.17 1.96 -3.80
C TYR A 24 7.07 0.64 -3.04
N LEU A 25 6.61 -0.42 -3.70
CA LEU A 25 6.54 -1.74 -3.09
C LEU A 25 7.91 -2.23 -2.65
N ASP A 26 8.94 -1.89 -3.40
CA ASP A 26 10.32 -2.21 -3.08
C ASP A 26 10.78 -1.52 -1.80
N VAL A 27 10.36 -0.27 -1.62
CA VAL A 27 10.68 0.50 -0.41
C VAL A 27 10.00 -0.11 0.81
N ILE A 28 8.74 -0.51 0.68
CA ILE A 28 8.02 -1.18 1.76
C ILE A 28 8.76 -2.44 2.19
N GLN A 29 9.16 -3.26 1.23
CA GLN A 29 9.87 -4.50 1.51
C GLN A 29 11.21 -4.23 2.19
N LEU A 30 11.95 -3.26 1.69
CA LEU A 30 13.26 -2.90 2.23
C LEU A 30 13.16 -2.44 3.67
N ILE A 31 12.22 -1.53 3.97
CA ILE A 31 12.03 -1.02 5.32
C ILE A 31 11.63 -2.14 6.27
N LYS A 32 10.68 -2.96 5.86
CA LYS A 32 10.21 -4.06 6.71
C LYS A 32 11.31 -5.06 6.99
N LYS A 33 12.09 -5.39 5.98
CA LYS A 33 13.17 -6.37 6.10
C LYS A 33 14.32 -5.86 6.97
N GLU A 34 14.75 -4.62 6.76
CA GLU A 34 15.93 -4.08 7.45
C GLU A 34 15.64 -3.60 8.87
N PHE A 35 14.49 -2.94 9.07
CA PHE A 35 14.23 -2.27 10.34
C PHE A 35 13.20 -3.00 11.19
N LYS A 36 12.37 -3.85 10.60
CA LYS A 36 11.36 -4.65 11.31
C LYS A 36 10.43 -3.81 12.18
N VAL A 37 10.17 -2.57 11.75
CA VAL A 37 9.23 -1.68 12.43
C VAL A 37 7.86 -1.81 11.81
N PRO A 38 6.78 -1.43 12.50
CA PRO A 38 5.46 -1.36 11.87
C PRO A 38 5.51 -0.45 10.64
N THR A 39 5.19 -1.01 9.48
CA THR A 39 5.28 -0.34 8.20
C THR A 39 3.87 -0.21 7.63
N PHE A 40 3.39 1.03 7.55
CA PHE A 40 2.08 1.33 7.00
C PHE A 40 2.24 1.80 5.56
N ALA A 41 1.28 1.46 4.72
CA ALA A 41 1.28 1.90 3.33
C ALA A 41 -0.02 2.63 3.04
N TYR A 42 0.08 3.73 2.30
CA TYR A 42 -1.08 4.50 1.91
C TYR A 42 -1.24 4.46 0.40
N GLN A 43 -2.32 3.82 -0.06
CA GLN A 43 -2.75 3.90 -1.45
C GLN A 43 -3.50 5.22 -1.61
N VAL A 44 -2.82 6.22 -2.13
CA VAL A 44 -3.34 7.59 -2.15
C VAL A 44 -4.45 7.75 -3.18
N SER A 45 -5.15 8.89 -3.12
CA SER A 45 -6.29 9.16 -3.98
C SER A 45 -5.96 9.06 -5.47
N GLY A 46 -4.76 9.47 -5.88
CA GLY A 46 -4.33 9.35 -7.27
C GLY A 46 -4.24 7.92 -7.75
N GLU A 47 -3.69 7.03 -6.94
CA GLU A 47 -3.62 5.60 -7.26
C GLU A 47 -5.03 5.01 -7.36
N PHE A 48 -5.86 5.30 -6.37
CA PHE A 48 -7.24 4.83 -6.36
C PHE A 48 -8.01 5.30 -7.59
N SER A 49 -7.90 6.59 -7.93
CA SER A 49 -8.59 7.17 -9.08
C SER A 49 -8.13 6.54 -10.38
N MET A 50 -6.84 6.29 -10.51
CA MET A 50 -6.27 5.67 -11.71
C MET A 50 -6.83 4.26 -11.91
N LEU A 51 -6.87 3.45 -10.85
CA LEU A 51 -7.41 2.11 -10.92
C LEU A 51 -8.93 2.14 -11.16
N LYS A 52 -9.64 3.01 -10.44
CA LYS A 52 -11.09 3.11 -10.57
C LYS A 52 -11.50 3.54 -11.97
N ASN A 53 -10.79 4.49 -12.56
CA ASN A 53 -11.07 4.93 -13.93
C ASN A 53 -10.81 3.81 -14.93
N ALA A 54 -9.73 3.07 -14.77
CA ALA A 54 -9.42 1.94 -15.66
C ALA A 54 -10.51 0.87 -15.57
N ILE A 55 -11.01 0.60 -14.37
CA ILE A 55 -12.10 -0.36 -14.17
C ILE A 55 -13.38 0.15 -14.83
N ASN A 56 -13.72 1.43 -14.60
CA ASN A 56 -14.94 2.01 -15.14
C ASN A 56 -14.95 2.06 -16.66
N HIS A 57 -13.79 2.19 -17.30
CA HIS A 57 -13.67 2.20 -18.75
C HIS A 57 -13.53 0.80 -19.35
N GLY A 58 -13.53 -0.24 -18.51
CA GLY A 58 -13.40 -1.61 -19.00
C GLY A 58 -11.99 -2.00 -19.40
N TRP A 59 -11.00 -1.17 -19.07
CA TRP A 59 -9.59 -1.48 -19.39
C TRP A 59 -9.00 -2.54 -18.45
N LEU A 60 -9.48 -2.57 -17.22
CA LEU A 60 -9.06 -3.55 -16.21
C LEU A 60 -10.30 -4.12 -15.53
N ASP A 61 -10.19 -5.35 -15.07
CA ASP A 61 -11.24 -5.99 -14.28
C ASP A 61 -11.30 -5.40 -12.87
N LYS A 62 -12.47 -5.49 -12.25
CA LYS A 62 -12.68 -4.97 -10.89
C LYS A 62 -11.74 -5.60 -9.86
N GLU A 63 -11.30 -6.81 -10.10
CA GLU A 63 -10.39 -7.55 -9.23
C GLU A 63 -9.03 -6.87 -9.07
N VAL A 64 -8.65 -5.99 -9.99
CA VAL A 64 -7.36 -5.30 -9.92
C VAL A 64 -7.26 -4.43 -8.67
N MET A 65 -8.39 -3.91 -8.17
CA MET A 65 -8.37 -3.11 -6.93
C MET A 65 -7.91 -3.95 -5.75
N LEU A 66 -8.45 -5.17 -5.63
CA LEU A 66 -8.03 -6.09 -4.58
C LEU A 66 -6.58 -6.54 -4.80
N GLU A 67 -6.20 -6.84 -6.03
CA GLU A 67 -4.83 -7.23 -6.34
C GLU A 67 -3.82 -6.17 -5.95
N SER A 68 -4.18 -4.89 -6.14
CA SER A 68 -3.28 -3.80 -5.75
C SER A 68 -3.03 -3.80 -4.24
N LEU A 69 -4.07 -4.04 -3.45
CA LEU A 69 -3.93 -4.09 -1.98
C LEU A 69 -3.16 -5.35 -1.55
N ILE A 70 -3.42 -6.48 -2.21
CA ILE A 70 -2.69 -7.71 -1.92
C ILE A 70 -1.19 -7.54 -2.20
N SER A 71 -0.83 -6.86 -3.28
CA SER A 71 0.58 -6.62 -3.62
C SER A 71 1.27 -5.78 -2.55
N ILE A 72 0.56 -4.79 -2.01
CA ILE A 72 1.09 -3.94 -0.94
C ILE A 72 1.31 -4.78 0.33
N LYS A 73 0.36 -5.63 0.67
CA LYS A 73 0.48 -6.52 1.82
C LYS A 73 1.63 -7.51 1.63
N ARG A 74 1.74 -8.07 0.43
CA ARG A 74 2.81 -9.03 0.10
C ARG A 74 4.19 -8.38 0.22
N ALA A 75 4.30 -7.10 -0.08
CA ALA A 75 5.55 -6.36 0.07
C ALA A 75 5.97 -6.20 1.52
N GLY A 76 5.03 -6.37 2.47
CA GLY A 76 5.34 -6.37 3.89
C GLY A 76 4.60 -5.33 4.72
N ALA A 77 3.62 -4.63 4.16
CA ALA A 77 2.86 -3.65 4.93
C ALA A 77 2.06 -4.32 6.04
N ASP A 78 2.13 -3.77 7.22
CA ASP A 78 1.37 -4.24 8.38
C ASP A 78 -0.05 -3.69 8.38
N ALA A 79 -0.24 -2.51 7.81
CA ALA A 79 -1.55 -1.90 7.64
C ALA A 79 -1.58 -1.11 6.34
N ILE A 80 -2.75 -1.06 5.71
CA ILE A 80 -2.94 -0.37 4.44
C ILE A 80 -4.10 0.60 4.58
N LEU A 81 -3.82 1.88 4.27
CA LEU A 81 -4.86 2.90 4.17
C LEU A 81 -5.21 3.07 2.71
N SER A 82 -6.48 3.04 2.38
CA SER A 82 -6.94 3.14 1.01
C SER A 82 -8.39 3.60 0.95
N TYR A 83 -8.70 4.38 -0.07
CA TYR A 83 -10.09 4.74 -0.35
C TYR A 83 -10.92 3.53 -0.79
N ALA A 84 -10.26 2.43 -1.18
CA ALA A 84 -10.92 1.20 -1.58
C ALA A 84 -11.27 0.30 -0.40
N ALA A 85 -10.81 0.60 0.80
CA ALA A 85 -10.91 -0.31 1.95
C ALA A 85 -12.33 -0.78 2.22
N LYS A 86 -13.32 0.11 2.10
CA LYS A 86 -14.71 -0.21 2.35
C LYS A 86 -15.29 -1.19 1.34
N GLU A 87 -14.95 -1.01 0.06
CA GLU A 87 -15.39 -1.93 -1.00
C GLU A 87 -14.72 -3.29 -0.87
N ILE A 88 -13.42 -3.28 -0.60
CA ILE A 88 -12.61 -4.49 -0.56
C ILE A 88 -12.90 -5.34 0.68
N SER A 89 -13.24 -4.71 1.80
CA SER A 89 -13.54 -5.46 3.03
C SER A 89 -14.70 -6.43 2.82
N LYS A 90 -15.64 -6.09 1.97
CA LYS A 90 -16.77 -6.97 1.64
C LYS A 90 -16.30 -8.18 0.83
N GLU A 91 -15.34 -7.99 -0.08
CA GLU A 91 -14.80 -9.09 -0.88
C GLU A 91 -13.96 -10.04 -0.04
N ILE A 92 -13.17 -9.50 0.88
CA ILE A 92 -12.32 -10.31 1.76
C ILE A 92 -13.17 -11.20 2.67
N LYS A 93 -14.29 -10.69 3.17
CA LYS A 93 -15.19 -11.46 4.04
C LYS A 93 -15.86 -12.62 3.34
N LYS A 94 -15.87 -12.63 2.03
CA LYS A 94 -16.45 -13.74 1.24
C LYS A 94 -15.44 -14.86 1.01
N ILE A 95 -14.21 -14.62 1.30
CA ILE A 95 -13.14 -15.60 1.15
C ILE A 95 -12.93 -16.33 2.47
#